data_a74911a3af27fda47c7c36b5e02b1baa
#
_entry.id   a74911a3af27fda47c7c36b5e02b1baa
#
_cell.length_a   1.000
_cell.length_b   1.000
_cell.length_c   1.000
_cell.angle_alpha   90.00
_cell.angle_beta   90.00
_cell.angle_gamma   90.00
#
_symmetry.space_group_name_H-M   'P 1'
#
loop_
_entity.id
_entity.type
_entity.pdbx_description
1 polymer ?
#
loop_
_entity_poly.entity_id
_entity_poly.type
_entity_poly.pdbx_seq_one_letter_code
_entity_poly.pdbx_strand_id
1 'polypeptide(L)'
;MFVDEAWGSHFGFHPALPEGALALGADLVISSTHKLGGSLTQSAMLHLAEGPFADRLEPLVDRAFRLVQSTSASALLTASLDLTRRALVTGTDRITGSVEAAEKIRGVVRALGRFGVVGDGFHRFADITAADPLRIALDTRAGGITGHEARRLLFRDHQVMVEVATDAAIVAVVGAGSAPDADRFLEALHRLPAPLDDRTPGSGSRSPGREPLRLPRPGPARLTAREAFLGPARVVRAEEAVGMVSADTLAAYPPGIPNVLPGEVITSEAVEFLRRTAAAPGGHVRGALDPGVSRLRVVAP
;
A
#
# COMPACT_ATOMS: atom_id res chain seq x y z
N MET A 1 -20.38 -10.48 0.69
CA MET A 1 -19.00 -10.07 1.09
C MET A 1 -18.61 -8.81 0.33
N PHE A 2 -18.04 -7.79 1.01
CA PHE A 2 -17.48 -6.59 0.36
C PHE A 2 -15.96 -6.70 0.32
N VAL A 3 -15.35 -6.50 -0.86
CA VAL A 3 -13.90 -6.60 -1.07
C VAL A 3 -13.34 -5.29 -1.60
N ASP A 4 -12.33 -4.77 -0.92
CA ASP A 4 -11.47 -3.71 -1.45
C ASP A 4 -10.34 -4.36 -2.24
N GLU A 5 -10.48 -4.33 -3.57
CA GLU A 5 -9.49 -4.82 -4.52
C GLU A 5 -8.75 -3.65 -5.19
N ALA A 6 -8.42 -2.63 -4.41
CA ALA A 6 -7.84 -1.39 -4.93
C ALA A 6 -6.57 -1.59 -5.78
N TRP A 7 -5.85 -2.68 -5.57
CA TRP A 7 -4.64 -3.00 -6.32
C TRP A 7 -4.82 -4.16 -7.32
N GLY A 8 -6.03 -4.70 -7.47
CA GLY A 8 -6.34 -5.85 -8.30
C GLY A 8 -7.14 -5.52 -9.56
N SER A 9 -7.21 -4.26 -10.00
CA SER A 9 -8.02 -3.85 -11.16
C SER A 9 -7.66 -4.56 -12.48
N HIS A 10 -6.55 -5.28 -12.54
CA HIS A 10 -6.08 -6.09 -13.67
C HIS A 10 -6.35 -7.59 -13.49
N PHE A 11 -6.86 -8.02 -12.36
CA PHE A 11 -7.16 -9.43 -12.08
C PHE A 11 -8.25 -9.97 -13.02
N GLY A 12 -8.12 -11.24 -13.41
CA GLY A 12 -9.03 -11.89 -14.33
C GLY A 12 -8.84 -11.58 -15.83
N PHE A 13 -7.99 -10.63 -16.21
CA PHE A 13 -7.76 -10.27 -17.61
C PHE A 13 -6.66 -11.10 -18.30
N HIS A 14 -5.99 -12.00 -17.58
CA HIS A 14 -4.97 -12.87 -18.14
C HIS A 14 -4.85 -14.15 -17.30
N PRO A 15 -4.64 -15.36 -17.92
CA PRO A 15 -4.55 -16.62 -17.17
C PRO A 15 -3.42 -16.68 -16.12
N ALA A 16 -2.36 -15.92 -16.31
CA ALA A 16 -1.26 -15.84 -15.34
C ALA A 16 -1.52 -14.88 -14.17
N LEU A 17 -2.61 -14.11 -14.20
CA LEU A 17 -3.02 -13.22 -13.12
C LEU A 17 -4.01 -13.94 -12.19
N PRO A 18 -4.10 -13.52 -10.92
CA PRO A 18 -5.17 -14.00 -10.04
C PRO A 18 -6.56 -13.73 -10.61
N GLU A 19 -7.55 -14.52 -10.21
CA GLU A 19 -8.94 -14.21 -10.47
C GLU A 19 -9.40 -12.99 -9.65
N GLY A 20 -10.30 -12.18 -10.24
CA GLY A 20 -10.90 -11.05 -9.56
C GLY A 20 -11.88 -11.49 -8.47
N ALA A 21 -12.05 -10.69 -7.44
CA ALA A 21 -12.88 -11.01 -6.29
C ALA A 21 -14.35 -11.29 -6.65
N LEU A 22 -14.90 -10.69 -7.71
CA LEU A 22 -16.25 -11.02 -8.21
C LEU A 22 -16.36 -12.48 -8.65
N ALA A 23 -15.38 -12.96 -9.42
CA ALA A 23 -15.36 -14.36 -9.88
C ALA A 23 -15.22 -15.34 -8.71
N LEU A 24 -14.57 -14.90 -7.62
CA LEU A 24 -14.41 -15.66 -6.39
C LEU A 24 -15.62 -15.54 -5.42
N GLY A 25 -16.72 -14.90 -5.84
CA GLY A 25 -17.98 -14.85 -5.10
C GLY A 25 -18.14 -13.65 -4.16
N ALA A 26 -17.41 -12.57 -4.36
CA ALA A 26 -17.69 -11.32 -3.67
C ALA A 26 -18.98 -10.68 -4.19
N ASP A 27 -19.81 -10.12 -3.29
CA ASP A 27 -21.05 -9.44 -3.66
C ASP A 27 -20.80 -8.00 -4.14
N LEU A 28 -19.80 -7.34 -3.58
CA LEU A 28 -19.45 -5.97 -3.90
C LEU A 28 -17.93 -5.81 -3.91
N VAL A 29 -17.40 -5.23 -4.98
CA VAL A 29 -15.96 -5.01 -5.14
C VAL A 29 -15.67 -3.57 -5.54
N ILE A 30 -14.70 -2.94 -4.90
CA ILE A 30 -14.15 -1.67 -5.32
C ILE A 30 -12.71 -1.85 -5.82
N SER A 31 -12.40 -1.33 -7.01
CA SER A 31 -11.05 -1.35 -7.57
C SER A 31 -10.59 0.04 -7.96
N SER A 32 -9.39 0.44 -7.50
CA SER A 32 -8.76 1.69 -7.92
C SER A 32 -8.11 1.48 -9.30
N THR A 33 -8.90 1.64 -10.35
CA THR A 33 -8.47 1.39 -11.74
C THR A 33 -7.28 2.25 -12.14
N HIS A 34 -7.15 3.44 -11.53
CA HIS A 34 -6.01 4.34 -11.74
C HIS A 34 -4.67 3.83 -11.21
N LYS A 35 -4.65 2.79 -10.36
CA LYS A 35 -3.40 2.21 -9.84
C LYS A 35 -2.76 1.30 -10.89
N LEU A 36 -3.16 0.05 -10.96
CA LEU A 36 -2.55 -0.93 -11.86
C LEU A 36 -3.29 -1.11 -13.19
N GLY A 37 -4.55 -0.69 -13.28
CA GLY A 37 -5.27 -0.66 -14.56
C GLY A 37 -4.74 0.43 -15.50
N GLY A 38 -4.25 1.55 -14.96
CA GLY A 38 -3.63 2.62 -15.74
C GLY A 38 -4.60 3.70 -16.24
N SER A 39 -5.80 3.80 -15.66
CA SER A 39 -6.69 4.95 -15.91
C SER A 39 -6.18 6.22 -15.20
N LEU A 40 -6.76 7.37 -15.52
CA LEU A 40 -6.38 8.64 -14.90
C LEU A 40 -6.63 8.62 -13.39
N THR A 41 -5.78 9.31 -12.63
CA THR A 41 -5.88 9.46 -11.17
C THR A 41 -7.29 9.87 -10.74
N GLN A 42 -7.74 9.37 -9.60
CA GLN A 42 -9.07 9.49 -9.00
C GLN A 42 -10.15 8.61 -9.64
N SER A 43 -9.88 7.89 -10.71
CA SER A 43 -10.85 6.98 -11.29
C SER A 43 -10.81 5.59 -10.63
N ALA A 44 -11.99 5.07 -10.34
CA ALA A 44 -12.19 3.77 -9.71
C ALA A 44 -13.45 3.11 -10.26
N MET A 45 -13.59 1.82 -10.05
CA MET A 45 -14.79 1.06 -10.40
C MET A 45 -15.39 0.44 -9.14
N LEU A 46 -16.70 0.54 -9.01
CA LEU A 46 -17.49 -0.18 -8.03
C LEU A 46 -18.31 -1.22 -8.79
N HIS A 47 -18.18 -2.46 -8.40
CA HIS A 47 -18.86 -3.59 -9.03
C HIS A 47 -19.82 -4.23 -8.05
N LEU A 48 -21.05 -4.50 -8.49
CA LEU A 48 -22.04 -5.29 -7.79
C LEU A 48 -22.21 -6.61 -8.56
N ALA A 49 -22.03 -7.72 -7.87
CA ALA A 49 -22.20 -9.04 -8.46
C ALA A 49 -23.68 -9.37 -8.69
N GLU A 50 -23.99 -10.08 -9.78
CA GLU A 50 -25.23 -10.79 -9.93
C GLU A 50 -25.26 -11.95 -8.92
N GLY A 51 -26.30 -12.04 -8.09
CA GLY A 51 -26.35 -13.08 -7.06
C GLY A 51 -27.52 -12.87 -6.08
N PRO A 52 -27.63 -13.69 -5.04
CA PRO A 52 -28.79 -13.71 -4.14
C PRO A 52 -29.02 -12.40 -3.36
N PHE A 53 -28.03 -11.53 -3.33
CA PHE A 53 -28.12 -10.24 -2.63
C PHE A 53 -28.24 -9.05 -3.59
N ALA A 54 -28.18 -9.26 -4.93
CA ALA A 54 -28.18 -8.17 -5.91
C ALA A 54 -29.38 -7.23 -5.75
N ASP A 55 -30.60 -7.77 -5.77
CA ASP A 55 -31.85 -7.00 -5.67
C ASP A 55 -31.92 -6.16 -4.38
N ARG A 56 -31.31 -6.65 -3.31
CA ARG A 56 -31.26 -5.95 -2.01
C ARG A 56 -30.17 -4.88 -1.98
N LEU A 57 -29.02 -5.17 -2.57
CA LEU A 57 -27.85 -4.31 -2.51
C LEU A 57 -27.90 -3.15 -3.51
N GLU A 58 -28.41 -3.41 -4.72
CA GLU A 58 -28.44 -2.41 -5.80
C GLU A 58 -29.06 -1.06 -5.37
N PRO A 59 -30.29 -1.00 -4.80
CA PRO A 59 -30.87 0.26 -4.40
C PRO A 59 -30.11 0.95 -3.26
N LEU A 60 -29.47 0.19 -2.39
CA LEU A 60 -28.66 0.75 -1.30
C LEU A 60 -27.35 1.32 -1.83
N VAL A 61 -26.70 0.62 -2.75
CA VAL A 61 -25.45 1.07 -3.41
C VAL A 61 -25.73 2.32 -4.25
N ASP A 62 -26.79 2.32 -5.05
CA ASP A 62 -27.18 3.48 -5.87
C ASP A 62 -27.46 4.71 -4.99
N ARG A 63 -28.20 4.53 -3.90
CA ARG A 63 -28.47 5.61 -2.96
C ARG A 63 -27.20 6.16 -2.30
N ALA A 64 -26.30 5.27 -1.87
CA ALA A 64 -25.03 5.65 -1.27
C ALA A 64 -24.13 6.36 -2.29
N PHE A 65 -24.06 5.83 -3.52
CA PHE A 65 -23.30 6.41 -4.61
C PHE A 65 -23.75 7.86 -4.90
N ARG A 66 -25.06 8.08 -5.07
CA ARG A 66 -25.61 9.44 -5.30
C ARG A 66 -25.34 10.40 -4.14
N LEU A 67 -25.26 9.89 -2.91
CA LEU A 67 -24.99 10.71 -1.73
C LEU A 67 -23.54 11.22 -1.69
N VAL A 68 -22.57 10.39 -2.11
CA VAL A 68 -21.14 10.68 -1.92
C VAL A 68 -20.42 11.11 -3.20
N GLN A 69 -21.01 10.86 -4.36
CA GLN A 69 -20.40 11.22 -5.63
C GLN A 69 -20.59 12.70 -5.99
N SER A 70 -19.60 13.23 -6.71
CA SER A 70 -19.70 14.57 -7.28
C SER A 70 -20.79 14.63 -8.34
N THR A 71 -21.57 15.72 -8.36
CA THR A 71 -22.51 16.04 -9.44
C THR A 71 -21.82 16.51 -10.71
N SER A 72 -20.53 16.86 -10.63
CA SER A 72 -19.69 17.30 -11.75
C SER A 72 -18.90 16.10 -12.30
N ALA A 73 -19.58 15.20 -12.99
CA ALA A 73 -18.95 14.04 -13.61
C ALA A 73 -17.90 14.46 -14.65
N SER A 74 -16.71 13.85 -14.57
CA SER A 74 -15.62 14.10 -15.52
C SER A 74 -15.68 13.10 -16.69
N ALA A 75 -16.00 13.61 -17.88
CA ALA A 75 -15.97 12.79 -19.10
C ALA A 75 -14.58 12.22 -19.40
N LEU A 76 -13.51 12.94 -19.02
CA LEU A 76 -12.11 12.46 -19.18
C LEU A 76 -11.84 11.24 -18.30
N LEU A 77 -12.29 11.26 -17.04
CA LEU A 77 -12.14 10.10 -16.15
C LEU A 77 -12.93 8.90 -16.66
N THR A 78 -14.19 9.12 -17.09
CA THR A 78 -15.03 8.05 -17.66
C THR A 78 -14.41 7.46 -18.93
N ALA A 79 -13.95 8.31 -19.86
CA ALA A 79 -13.27 7.87 -21.07
C ALA A 79 -11.98 7.09 -20.76
N SER A 80 -11.19 7.53 -19.76
CA SER A 80 -9.98 6.83 -19.37
C SER A 80 -10.27 5.45 -18.76
N LEU A 81 -11.36 5.30 -18.02
CA LEU A 81 -11.82 4.00 -17.50
C LEU A 81 -12.18 3.04 -18.65
N ASP A 82 -12.91 3.51 -19.66
CA ASP A 82 -13.28 2.66 -20.80
C ASP A 82 -12.06 2.28 -21.66
N LEU A 83 -11.17 3.22 -21.91
CA LEU A 83 -9.90 2.94 -22.59
C LEU A 83 -9.06 1.90 -21.85
N THR A 84 -8.99 2.00 -20.52
CA THR A 84 -8.28 1.03 -19.68
C THR A 84 -8.94 -0.34 -19.75
N ARG A 85 -10.25 -0.42 -19.57
CA ARG A 85 -11.00 -1.66 -19.73
C ARG A 85 -10.72 -2.32 -21.07
N ARG A 86 -10.81 -1.55 -22.17
CA ARG A 86 -10.50 -2.05 -23.51
C ARG A 86 -9.04 -2.54 -23.61
N ALA A 87 -8.09 -1.79 -23.09
CA ALA A 87 -6.68 -2.15 -23.12
C ALA A 87 -6.39 -3.45 -22.36
N LEU A 88 -7.06 -3.70 -21.23
CA LEU A 88 -6.94 -4.96 -20.47
C LEU A 88 -7.57 -6.12 -21.22
N VAL A 89 -8.80 -5.95 -21.76
CA VAL A 89 -9.51 -6.99 -22.50
C VAL A 89 -8.77 -7.41 -23.78
N THR A 90 -8.19 -6.47 -24.51
CA THR A 90 -7.53 -6.74 -25.80
C THR A 90 -6.00 -6.85 -25.70
N GLY A 91 -5.45 -6.71 -24.50
CA GLY A 91 -4.01 -6.57 -24.28
C GLY A 91 -3.30 -7.84 -23.80
N THR A 92 -3.82 -9.03 -24.07
CA THR A 92 -3.25 -10.31 -23.60
C THR A 92 -1.75 -10.40 -23.84
N ASP A 93 -1.28 -10.15 -25.07
CA ASP A 93 0.14 -10.24 -25.41
C ASP A 93 1.00 -9.24 -24.61
N ARG A 94 0.47 -8.04 -24.37
CA ARG A 94 1.18 -7.02 -23.57
C ARG A 94 1.26 -7.42 -22.10
N ILE A 95 0.19 -8.02 -21.55
CA ILE A 95 0.19 -8.54 -20.18
C ILE A 95 1.17 -9.72 -20.10
N THR A 96 1.20 -10.61 -21.09
CA THR A 96 2.21 -11.68 -21.20
C THR A 96 3.61 -11.10 -21.07
N GLY A 97 3.96 -10.10 -21.88
CA GLY A 97 5.28 -9.45 -21.81
C GLY A 97 5.60 -8.84 -20.44
N SER A 98 4.59 -8.30 -19.73
CA SER A 98 4.76 -7.80 -18.37
C SER A 98 5.06 -8.93 -17.38
N VAL A 99 4.35 -10.05 -17.48
CA VAL A 99 4.58 -11.24 -16.64
C VAL A 99 5.96 -11.83 -16.90
N GLU A 100 6.35 -11.96 -18.16
CA GLU A 100 7.68 -12.46 -18.56
C GLU A 100 8.81 -11.56 -18.04
N ALA A 101 8.64 -10.24 -18.12
CA ALA A 101 9.61 -9.29 -17.58
C ALA A 101 9.74 -9.44 -16.04
N ALA A 102 8.62 -9.62 -15.35
CA ALA A 102 8.62 -9.85 -13.90
C ALA A 102 9.31 -11.17 -13.52
N GLU A 103 9.07 -12.26 -14.28
CA GLU A 103 9.74 -13.54 -14.06
C GLU A 103 11.23 -13.49 -14.41
N LYS A 104 11.62 -12.80 -15.47
CA LYS A 104 13.04 -12.54 -15.80
C LYS A 104 13.75 -11.88 -14.62
N ILE A 105 13.13 -10.84 -14.03
CA ILE A 105 13.70 -10.16 -12.87
C ILE A 105 13.88 -11.13 -11.70
N ARG A 106 12.85 -11.90 -11.35
CA ARG A 106 12.94 -12.90 -10.27
C ARG A 106 14.01 -13.95 -10.54
N GLY A 107 14.06 -14.47 -11.76
CA GLY A 107 15.04 -15.49 -12.17
C GLY A 107 16.47 -15.01 -11.99
N VAL A 108 16.78 -13.80 -12.45
CA VAL A 108 18.12 -13.22 -12.30
C VAL A 108 18.43 -12.91 -10.83
N VAL A 109 17.48 -12.39 -10.05
CA VAL A 109 17.67 -12.14 -8.60
C VAL A 109 17.99 -13.44 -7.86
N ARG A 110 17.29 -14.54 -8.17
CA ARG A 110 17.57 -15.88 -7.60
C ARG A 110 18.97 -16.36 -7.98
N ALA A 111 19.35 -16.22 -9.25
CA ALA A 111 20.66 -16.64 -9.74
C ALA A 111 21.81 -15.86 -9.10
N LEU A 112 21.63 -14.57 -8.87
CA LEU A 112 22.62 -13.72 -8.20
C LEU A 112 22.76 -14.04 -6.71
N GLY A 113 21.73 -14.58 -6.05
CA GLY A 113 21.76 -15.02 -4.67
C GLY A 113 21.96 -13.93 -3.61
N ARG A 114 22.02 -12.66 -4.04
CA ARG A 114 22.29 -11.53 -3.14
C ARG A 114 21.04 -11.05 -2.42
N PHE A 115 19.90 -11.06 -3.08
CA PHE A 115 18.59 -10.70 -2.55
C PHE A 115 17.66 -11.90 -2.61
N GLY A 116 16.74 -12.01 -1.65
CA GLY A 116 15.70 -13.05 -1.68
C GLY A 116 14.46 -12.59 -2.46
N VAL A 117 13.80 -13.53 -3.14
CA VAL A 117 12.45 -13.29 -3.69
C VAL A 117 11.44 -13.71 -2.63
N VAL A 118 10.70 -12.75 -2.07
CA VAL A 118 9.76 -13.01 -0.95
C VAL A 118 8.69 -14.03 -1.35
N GLY A 119 8.21 -13.99 -2.59
CA GLY A 119 7.21 -14.92 -3.12
C GLY A 119 7.62 -16.39 -3.07
N ASP A 120 8.92 -16.69 -3.06
CA ASP A 120 9.42 -18.08 -2.96
C ASP A 120 9.06 -18.75 -1.63
N GLY A 121 8.71 -17.95 -0.61
CA GLY A 121 8.27 -18.43 0.69
C GLY A 121 6.75 -18.66 0.82
N PHE A 122 5.94 -18.25 -0.14
CA PHE A 122 4.49 -18.28 -0.03
C PHE A 122 3.90 -19.69 0.09
N HIS A 123 4.55 -20.68 -0.52
CA HIS A 123 4.13 -22.08 -0.42
C HIS A 123 4.10 -22.63 1.02
N ARG A 124 4.72 -21.94 1.98
CA ARG A 124 4.70 -22.32 3.41
C ARG A 124 3.39 -21.93 4.11
N PHE A 125 2.56 -21.14 3.47
CA PHE A 125 1.32 -20.62 4.00
C PHE A 125 0.16 -21.19 3.19
N ALA A 126 -0.62 -22.10 3.81
CA ALA A 126 -1.69 -22.83 3.14
C ALA A 126 -2.86 -21.90 2.70
N ASP A 127 -2.98 -20.75 3.30
CA ASP A 127 -3.99 -19.72 3.02
C ASP A 127 -3.59 -18.75 1.89
N ILE A 128 -2.33 -18.80 1.41
CA ILE A 128 -1.92 -18.08 0.21
C ILE A 128 -2.16 -18.97 -1.02
N THR A 129 -3.30 -18.79 -1.67
CA THR A 129 -3.71 -19.60 -2.82
C THR A 129 -3.23 -19.03 -4.15
N ALA A 130 -3.04 -17.71 -4.23
CA ALA A 130 -2.51 -17.02 -5.41
C ALA A 130 -1.77 -15.76 -5.01
N ALA A 131 -0.85 -15.31 -5.88
CA ALA A 131 -0.12 -14.06 -5.70
C ALA A 131 -0.02 -13.34 -7.05
N ASP A 132 -0.08 -12.01 -7.00
CA ASP A 132 0.08 -11.17 -8.18
C ASP A 132 1.51 -11.25 -8.74
N PRO A 133 1.72 -11.82 -9.94
CA PRO A 133 3.05 -11.95 -10.54
C PRO A 133 3.67 -10.59 -10.91
N LEU A 134 2.88 -9.53 -11.04
CA LEU A 134 3.36 -8.21 -11.37
C LEU A 134 3.93 -7.44 -10.16
N ARG A 135 3.88 -8.03 -8.96
CA ARG A 135 4.51 -7.50 -7.76
C ARG A 135 5.76 -8.27 -7.41
N ILE A 136 6.89 -7.59 -7.46
CA ILE A 136 8.20 -8.19 -7.21
C ILE A 136 8.68 -7.71 -5.85
N ALA A 137 8.43 -8.50 -4.82
CA ALA A 137 8.93 -8.22 -3.47
C ALA A 137 10.29 -8.89 -3.28
N LEU A 138 11.31 -8.08 -2.99
CA LEU A 138 12.69 -8.52 -2.79
C LEU A 138 13.13 -8.29 -1.34
N ASP A 139 13.57 -9.35 -0.69
CA ASP A 139 14.20 -9.28 0.64
C ASP A 139 15.64 -8.76 0.48
N THR A 140 15.90 -7.60 1.06
CA THR A 140 17.19 -6.90 0.94
C THR A 140 18.16 -7.22 2.08
N ARG A 141 17.72 -7.94 3.11
CA ARG A 141 18.49 -8.23 4.31
C ARG A 141 19.73 -9.07 4.01
N ALA A 142 19.60 -10.08 3.15
CA ALA A 142 20.73 -10.91 2.73
C ALA A 142 21.81 -10.11 1.99
N GLY A 143 21.40 -9.03 1.31
CA GLY A 143 22.30 -8.07 0.67
C GLY A 143 22.93 -7.05 1.61
N GLY A 144 22.65 -7.13 2.93
CA GLY A 144 23.23 -6.23 3.94
C GLY A 144 22.73 -4.79 3.88
N ILE A 145 21.62 -4.52 3.21
CA ILE A 145 21.06 -3.18 3.02
C ILE A 145 19.57 -3.16 3.42
N THR A 146 19.10 -2.07 4.00
CA THR A 146 17.67 -1.91 4.26
C THR A 146 16.92 -1.58 2.96
N GLY A 147 15.63 -1.97 2.88
CA GLY A 147 14.81 -1.59 1.72
C GLY A 147 14.70 -0.08 1.56
N HIS A 148 14.64 0.69 2.64
CA HIS A 148 14.63 2.16 2.59
C HIS A 148 15.90 2.71 1.95
N GLU A 149 17.06 2.17 2.30
CA GLU A 149 18.33 2.58 1.70
C GLU A 149 18.44 2.13 0.25
N ALA A 150 18.04 0.89 -0.05
CA ALA A 150 17.98 0.39 -1.42
C ALA A 150 17.09 1.28 -2.31
N ARG A 151 15.87 1.64 -1.86
CA ARG A 151 14.97 2.56 -2.58
C ARG A 151 15.63 3.91 -2.84
N ARG A 152 16.28 4.48 -1.82
CA ARG A 152 16.96 5.78 -1.95
C ARG A 152 18.08 5.75 -2.98
N LEU A 153 18.91 4.70 -2.99
CA LEU A 153 20.02 4.53 -3.92
C LEU A 153 19.52 4.25 -5.34
N LEU A 154 18.54 3.34 -5.49
CA LEU A 154 17.91 3.05 -6.78
C LEU A 154 17.35 4.30 -7.43
N PHE A 155 16.67 5.16 -6.65
CA PHE A 155 16.11 6.39 -7.18
C PHE A 155 17.20 7.42 -7.50
N ARG A 156 18.11 7.69 -6.55
CA ARG A 156 19.12 8.74 -6.68
C ARG A 156 20.12 8.47 -7.80
N ASP A 157 20.65 7.23 -7.86
CA ASP A 157 21.80 6.89 -8.69
C ASP A 157 21.39 6.25 -10.02
N HIS A 158 20.22 5.64 -10.08
CA HIS A 158 19.77 4.88 -11.24
C HIS A 158 18.42 5.35 -11.82
N GLN A 159 17.76 6.33 -11.18
CA GLN A 159 16.43 6.82 -11.58
C GLN A 159 15.40 5.68 -11.65
N VAL A 160 15.54 4.70 -10.74
CA VAL A 160 14.63 3.56 -10.60
C VAL A 160 13.78 3.78 -9.35
N MET A 161 12.46 3.84 -9.55
CA MET A 161 11.48 4.00 -8.48
C MET A 161 10.86 2.64 -8.13
N VAL A 162 10.83 2.30 -6.85
CA VAL A 162 10.07 1.16 -6.33
C VAL A 162 8.92 1.66 -5.49
N GLU A 163 7.84 0.92 -5.47
CA GLU A 163 6.57 1.32 -4.85
C GLU A 163 6.65 1.36 -3.33
N VAL A 164 7.11 0.28 -2.72
CA VAL A 164 7.20 0.14 -1.27
C VAL A 164 8.64 -0.15 -0.86
N ALA A 165 9.04 0.39 0.27
CA ALA A 165 10.26 0.02 0.96
C ALA A 165 9.98 -0.13 2.46
N THR A 166 10.56 -1.16 3.05
CA THR A 166 10.57 -1.43 4.48
C THR A 166 12.00 -1.60 4.98
N ASP A 167 12.19 -1.84 6.27
CA ASP A 167 13.54 -2.18 6.78
C ASP A 167 14.09 -3.48 6.15
N ALA A 168 13.22 -4.37 5.68
CA ALA A 168 13.59 -5.71 5.22
C ALA A 168 13.48 -5.92 3.70
N ALA A 169 12.70 -5.12 3.00
CA ALA A 169 12.34 -5.42 1.62
C ALA A 169 12.02 -4.17 0.80
N ILE A 170 12.10 -4.33 -0.52
CA ILE A 170 11.50 -3.43 -1.50
C ILE A 170 10.43 -4.17 -2.30
N VAL A 171 9.42 -3.45 -2.78
CA VAL A 171 8.43 -3.97 -3.72
C VAL A 171 8.48 -3.14 -4.99
N ALA A 172 8.88 -3.75 -6.08
CA ALA A 172 8.73 -3.21 -7.43
C ALA A 172 7.39 -3.66 -8.02
N VAL A 173 6.76 -2.80 -8.81
CA VAL A 173 5.49 -3.05 -9.47
C VAL A 173 5.68 -2.95 -10.96
N VAL A 174 5.25 -3.97 -11.68
CA VAL A 174 5.18 -4.00 -13.14
C VAL A 174 3.75 -3.63 -13.57
N GLY A 175 3.60 -2.71 -14.49
CA GLY A 175 2.29 -2.33 -15.01
C GLY A 175 1.67 -3.45 -15.85
N ALA A 176 0.36 -3.67 -15.74
CA ALA A 176 -0.35 -4.62 -16.57
C ALA A 176 -0.37 -4.14 -18.04
N GLY A 177 0.42 -4.76 -18.90
CA GLY A 177 0.58 -4.38 -20.29
C GLY A 177 1.61 -3.26 -20.56
N SER A 178 2.49 -2.99 -19.60
CA SER A 178 3.62 -2.06 -19.74
C SER A 178 4.86 -2.72 -19.14
N ALA A 179 5.53 -3.55 -19.94
CA ALA A 179 6.77 -4.22 -19.53
C ALA A 179 7.87 -3.18 -19.24
N PRO A 180 8.51 -3.24 -18.07
CA PRO A 180 9.62 -2.35 -17.73
C PRO A 180 10.89 -2.78 -18.46
N ASP A 181 11.87 -1.88 -18.49
CA ASP A 181 13.25 -2.24 -18.81
C ASP A 181 13.84 -3.06 -17.66
N ALA A 182 13.68 -4.39 -17.77
CA ALA A 182 14.13 -5.34 -16.77
C ALA A 182 15.65 -5.32 -16.59
N ASP A 183 16.40 -5.13 -17.68
CA ASP A 183 17.87 -5.14 -17.65
C ASP A 183 18.40 -3.92 -16.90
N ARG A 184 17.81 -2.75 -17.12
CA ARG A 184 18.12 -1.54 -16.34
C ARG A 184 17.84 -1.70 -14.86
N PHE A 185 16.71 -2.32 -14.51
CA PHE A 185 16.38 -2.57 -13.10
C PHE A 185 17.38 -3.54 -12.45
N LEU A 186 17.74 -4.62 -13.15
CA LEU A 186 18.70 -5.62 -12.68
C LEU A 186 20.11 -5.03 -12.55
N GLU A 187 20.54 -4.21 -13.50
CA GLU A 187 21.81 -3.49 -13.41
C GLU A 187 21.83 -2.55 -12.20
N ALA A 188 20.75 -1.82 -11.95
CA ALA A 188 20.62 -0.94 -10.78
C ALA A 188 20.71 -1.73 -9.47
N LEU A 189 20.05 -2.90 -9.39
CA LEU A 189 20.14 -3.79 -8.22
C LEU A 189 21.57 -4.33 -8.02
N HIS A 190 22.25 -4.68 -9.10
CA HIS A 190 23.63 -5.17 -9.04
C HIS A 190 24.61 -4.12 -8.51
N ARG A 191 24.41 -2.86 -8.86
CA ARG A 191 25.25 -1.74 -8.45
C ARG A 191 24.98 -1.22 -7.05
N LEU A 192 23.96 -1.73 -6.35
CA LEU A 192 23.79 -1.39 -4.94
C LEU A 192 25.03 -1.81 -4.14
N PRO A 193 25.48 -1.05 -3.12
CA PRO A 193 26.69 -1.37 -2.36
C PRO A 193 26.56 -2.75 -1.73
N ALA A 194 27.65 -3.53 -1.79
CA ALA A 194 27.76 -4.77 -1.05
C ALA A 194 27.88 -4.48 0.45
N PRO A 195 27.55 -5.43 1.35
CA PRO A 195 27.87 -5.28 2.75
C PRO A 195 29.35 -4.99 2.91
N LEU A 196 29.71 -4.01 3.71
CA LEU A 196 31.10 -3.88 4.15
C LEU A 196 31.47 -5.17 4.90
N ASP A 197 32.54 -5.81 4.46
CA ASP A 197 33.06 -7.10 4.97
C ASP A 197 33.16 -7.09 6.51
N ASP A 198 32.22 -7.67 7.20
CA ASP A 198 32.33 -8.24 8.55
C ASP A 198 30.97 -8.86 9.02
N ARG A 199 30.03 -9.09 8.12
CA ARG A 199 28.73 -9.68 8.48
C ARG A 199 28.56 -11.02 7.83
N THR A 200 28.72 -12.08 8.63
CA THR A 200 28.50 -13.48 8.23
C THR A 200 27.13 -13.64 7.55
N PRO A 201 27.04 -14.21 6.34
CA PRO A 201 25.77 -14.56 5.72
C PRO A 201 25.03 -15.54 6.62
N GLY A 202 23.82 -15.19 7.03
CA GLY A 202 22.97 -16.07 7.84
C GLY A 202 22.71 -15.62 9.28
N SER A 203 23.49 -14.71 9.85
CA SER A 203 23.06 -14.02 11.05
C SER A 203 22.03 -12.98 10.64
N GLY A 204 20.77 -13.21 10.95
CA GLY A 204 19.71 -12.22 10.80
C GLY A 204 20.02 -10.96 11.59
N SER A 205 21.08 -10.25 11.17
CA SER A 205 21.52 -9.00 11.78
C SER A 205 20.45 -7.95 11.60
N ARG A 206 19.54 -7.88 12.57
CA ARG A 206 18.83 -6.65 12.88
C ARG A 206 19.88 -5.56 12.94
N SER A 207 19.70 -4.51 12.18
CA SER A 207 20.51 -3.28 12.36
C SER A 207 20.59 -3.01 13.86
N PRO A 208 21.82 -2.85 14.44
CA PRO A 208 21.93 -2.66 15.88
C PRO A 208 21.09 -1.44 16.28
N GLY A 209 20.07 -1.65 17.09
CA GLY A 209 19.35 -0.59 17.76
C GLY A 209 17.96 -0.22 17.25
N ARG A 210 17.41 -0.85 16.20
CA ARG A 210 16.02 -0.55 15.81
C ARG A 210 15.11 -1.71 16.17
N GLU A 211 14.47 -1.60 17.33
CA GLU A 211 13.36 -2.47 17.70
C GLU A 211 12.24 -2.36 16.64
N PRO A 212 11.62 -3.48 16.19
CA PRO A 212 10.53 -3.42 15.24
C PRO A 212 9.46 -2.44 15.74
N LEU A 213 9.03 -1.53 14.89
CA LEU A 213 7.91 -0.65 15.22
C LEU A 213 6.66 -1.53 15.45
N ARG A 214 6.30 -1.75 16.70
CA ARG A 214 5.04 -2.41 17.03
C ARG A 214 3.92 -1.39 16.86
N LEU A 215 2.83 -1.81 16.21
CA LEU A 215 1.64 -1.00 16.13
C LEU A 215 1.11 -0.74 17.55
N PRO A 216 0.82 0.50 17.90
CA PRO A 216 0.23 0.82 19.21
C PRO A 216 -1.17 0.22 19.31
N ARG A 217 -1.58 -0.14 20.49
CA ARG A 217 -2.98 -0.49 20.72
C ARG A 217 -3.84 0.75 20.62
N PRO A 218 -5.03 0.66 19.98
CA PRO A 218 -6.00 1.76 19.99
C PRO A 218 -6.35 2.17 21.41
N GLY A 219 -6.48 3.45 21.66
CA GLY A 219 -7.02 3.95 22.91
C GLY A 219 -8.53 3.70 23.02
N PRO A 220 -9.10 3.75 24.23
CA PRO A 220 -10.53 3.58 24.41
C PRO A 220 -11.31 4.71 23.72
N ALA A 221 -12.38 4.36 23.01
CA ALA A 221 -13.32 5.35 22.48
C ALA A 221 -14.13 5.98 23.61
N ARG A 222 -14.19 7.31 23.64
CA ARG A 222 -14.94 8.10 24.62
C ARG A 222 -16.10 8.87 23.99
N LEU A 223 -15.96 9.22 22.71
CA LEU A 223 -16.95 9.91 21.91
C LEU A 223 -17.11 9.18 20.57
N THR A 224 -18.22 9.40 19.89
CA THR A 224 -18.31 8.98 18.49
C THR A 224 -17.35 9.83 17.64
N ALA A 225 -16.88 9.27 16.53
CA ALA A 225 -16.02 10.01 15.62
C ALA A 225 -16.66 11.33 15.13
N ARG A 226 -17.98 11.31 14.95
CA ARG A 226 -18.75 12.49 14.53
C ARG A 226 -18.75 13.60 15.61
N GLU A 227 -19.00 13.24 16.86
CA GLU A 227 -19.01 14.21 17.97
C GLU A 227 -17.64 14.82 18.17
N ALA A 228 -16.58 14.00 18.14
CA ALA A 228 -15.21 14.47 18.32
C ALA A 228 -14.73 15.36 17.17
N PHE A 229 -15.03 14.98 15.93
CA PHE A 229 -14.57 15.71 14.74
C PHE A 229 -15.30 17.03 14.50
N LEU A 230 -16.61 17.06 14.76
CA LEU A 230 -17.45 18.25 14.56
C LEU A 230 -17.57 19.13 15.82
N GLY A 231 -17.15 18.64 16.95
CA GLY A 231 -17.20 19.36 18.23
C GLY A 231 -16.10 20.43 18.36
N PRO A 232 -16.18 21.26 19.41
CA PRO A 232 -15.11 22.19 19.73
C PRO A 232 -13.79 21.47 19.96
N ALA A 233 -12.71 22.00 19.41
CA ALA A 233 -11.39 21.42 19.52
C ALA A 233 -10.33 22.45 19.83
N ARG A 234 -9.22 22.02 20.43
CA ARG A 234 -8.04 22.86 20.71
C ARG A 234 -6.76 22.14 20.33
N VAL A 235 -5.73 22.91 20.04
CA VAL A 235 -4.40 22.39 19.75
C VAL A 235 -3.58 22.41 21.01
N VAL A 236 -2.94 21.27 21.30
CA VAL A 236 -2.03 21.13 22.47
C VAL A 236 -0.72 20.49 22.02
N ARG A 237 0.30 20.52 22.86
CA ARG A 237 1.54 19.77 22.63
C ARG A 237 1.25 18.27 22.68
N ALA A 238 1.99 17.48 21.91
CA ALA A 238 1.72 16.04 21.82
C ALA A 238 1.89 15.32 23.18
N GLU A 239 2.80 15.82 24.04
CA GLU A 239 2.97 15.30 25.40
C GLU A 239 1.72 15.54 26.28
N GLU A 240 1.11 16.72 26.11
CA GLU A 240 -0.10 17.13 26.83
C GLU A 240 -1.35 16.42 26.30
N ALA A 241 -1.30 15.99 25.03
CA ALA A 241 -2.40 15.28 24.38
C ALA A 241 -2.62 13.87 24.92
N VAL A 242 -1.62 13.28 25.58
CA VAL A 242 -1.73 11.93 26.16
C VAL A 242 -2.83 11.92 27.22
N GLY A 243 -3.77 10.98 27.10
CA GLY A 243 -4.96 10.89 27.94
C GLY A 243 -6.15 11.75 27.50
N MET A 244 -5.96 12.66 26.53
CA MET A 244 -7.04 13.45 25.95
C MET A 244 -7.70 12.73 24.77
N VAL A 245 -8.90 13.16 24.39
CA VAL A 245 -9.64 12.60 23.26
C VAL A 245 -9.22 13.28 21.96
N SER A 246 -8.85 12.50 20.95
CA SER A 246 -8.47 13.03 19.64
C SER A 246 -9.68 13.64 18.92
N ALA A 247 -9.48 14.80 18.32
CA ALA A 247 -10.45 15.41 17.40
C ALA A 247 -10.18 15.04 15.93
N ASP A 248 -9.00 14.53 15.62
CA ASP A 248 -8.56 14.21 14.25
C ASP A 248 -8.20 12.73 14.09
N THR A 249 -8.22 12.26 12.83
CA THR A 249 -7.61 10.99 12.46
C THR A 249 -6.11 11.18 12.33
N LEU A 250 -5.32 10.36 13.03
CA LEU A 250 -3.86 10.31 12.89
C LEU A 250 -3.45 8.98 12.28
N ALA A 251 -2.81 9.01 11.14
CA ALA A 251 -2.39 7.80 10.42
C ALA A 251 -0.93 7.87 10.00
N ALA A 252 -0.15 6.88 10.39
CA ALA A 252 1.20 6.68 9.89
C ALA A 252 1.16 6.32 8.40
N TYR A 253 1.94 7.00 7.57
CA TYR A 253 1.97 6.76 6.13
C TYR A 253 3.40 6.50 5.64
N PRO A 254 3.60 5.47 4.81
CA PRO A 254 2.70 4.39 4.44
C PRO A 254 2.38 3.43 5.59
N PRO A 255 1.30 2.65 5.58
CA PRO A 255 0.29 2.51 4.54
C PRO A 255 -0.91 3.47 4.65
N GLY A 256 -1.03 4.24 5.71
CA GLY A 256 -2.14 5.17 5.92
C GLY A 256 -3.31 4.60 6.73
N ILE A 257 -3.09 3.47 7.41
CA ILE A 257 -4.06 2.92 8.36
C ILE A 257 -4.10 3.81 9.61
N PRO A 258 -5.29 4.26 10.04
CA PRO A 258 -5.41 5.08 11.23
C PRO A 258 -4.85 4.40 12.49
N ASN A 259 -4.02 5.11 13.23
CA ASN A 259 -3.50 4.69 14.53
C ASN A 259 -4.30 5.30 15.67
N VAL A 260 -4.93 6.45 15.41
CA VAL A 260 -5.86 7.12 16.33
C VAL A 260 -7.03 7.65 15.50
N LEU A 261 -8.24 7.37 15.92
CA LEU A 261 -9.47 7.90 15.33
C LEU A 261 -10.02 9.06 16.16
N PRO A 262 -10.82 9.97 15.58
CA PRO A 262 -11.55 10.96 16.36
C PRO A 262 -12.44 10.24 17.40
N GLY A 263 -12.43 10.74 18.62
CA GLY A 263 -13.19 10.13 19.72
C GLY A 263 -12.42 9.11 20.55
N GLU A 264 -11.25 8.67 20.11
CA GLU A 264 -10.36 7.80 20.87
C GLU A 264 -9.42 8.59 21.76
N VAL A 265 -9.05 8.00 22.89
CA VAL A 265 -8.03 8.55 23.80
C VAL A 265 -6.65 8.38 23.17
N ILE A 266 -5.89 9.45 23.10
CA ILE A 266 -4.50 9.43 22.62
C ILE A 266 -3.64 8.78 23.70
N THR A 267 -2.97 7.67 23.35
CA THR A 267 -2.06 6.96 24.26
C THR A 267 -0.61 7.44 24.08
N SER A 268 0.21 7.26 25.10
CA SER A 268 1.65 7.55 25.01
C SER A 268 2.33 6.70 23.92
N GLU A 269 1.93 5.41 23.80
CA GLU A 269 2.42 4.49 22.78
C GLU A 269 2.09 5.00 21.36
N ALA A 270 0.88 5.54 21.17
CA ALA A 270 0.49 6.11 19.86
C ALA A 270 1.33 7.35 19.53
N VAL A 271 1.55 8.25 20.45
CA VAL A 271 2.39 9.46 20.24
C VAL A 271 3.83 9.06 19.89
N GLU A 272 4.41 8.12 20.64
CA GLU A 272 5.77 7.64 20.38
C GLU A 272 5.88 6.97 19.00
N PHE A 273 4.94 6.10 18.66
CA PHE A 273 4.88 5.43 17.36
C PHE A 273 4.79 6.44 16.20
N LEU A 274 3.88 7.41 16.30
CA LEU A 274 3.69 8.42 15.27
C LEU A 274 4.93 9.29 15.08
N ARG A 275 5.59 9.71 16.16
CA ARG A 275 6.84 10.46 16.11
C ARG A 275 7.99 9.66 15.51
N ARG A 276 8.14 8.40 15.89
CA ARG A 276 9.15 7.51 15.31
C ARG A 276 8.90 7.30 13.83
N THR A 277 7.64 7.17 13.41
CA THR A 277 7.28 7.08 11.99
C THR A 277 7.62 8.37 11.26
N ALA A 278 7.25 9.53 11.81
CA ALA A 278 7.56 10.84 11.20
C ALA A 278 9.07 11.08 11.05
N ALA A 279 9.88 10.61 11.98
CA ALA A 279 11.34 10.72 11.94
C ALA A 279 12.01 9.69 11.00
N ALA A 280 11.28 8.68 10.52
CA ALA A 280 11.83 7.68 9.62
C ALA A 280 11.96 8.21 8.19
N PRO A 281 12.95 7.76 7.40
CA PRO A 281 13.09 8.17 6.01
C PRO A 281 11.82 7.90 5.19
N GLY A 282 11.23 8.95 4.63
CA GLY A 282 9.99 8.87 3.84
C GLY A 282 8.71 8.65 4.65
N GLY A 283 8.81 8.59 5.98
CA GLY A 283 7.65 8.51 6.86
C GLY A 283 7.01 9.89 7.07
N HIS A 284 5.69 9.91 7.14
CA HIS A 284 4.94 11.07 7.60
C HIS A 284 3.67 10.63 8.31
N VAL A 285 3.04 11.54 9.03
CA VAL A 285 1.78 11.28 9.73
C VAL A 285 0.69 12.15 9.12
N ARG A 286 -0.27 11.52 8.48
CA ARG A 286 -1.46 12.18 7.97
C ARG A 286 -2.32 12.61 9.17
N GLY A 287 -2.83 13.85 9.14
CA GLY A 287 -3.62 14.45 10.21
C GLY A 287 -2.78 15.14 11.29
N ALA A 288 -1.45 14.99 11.29
CA ALA A 288 -0.58 15.78 12.15
C ALA A 288 -0.53 17.24 11.68
N LEU A 289 -0.38 18.15 12.63
CA LEU A 289 -0.35 19.60 12.37
C LEU A 289 1.04 20.09 11.93
N ASP A 290 2.06 19.28 12.14
CA ASP A 290 3.44 19.56 11.75
C ASP A 290 4.21 18.25 11.46
N PRO A 291 5.29 18.30 10.68
CA PRO A 291 6.03 17.10 10.28
C PRO A 291 6.62 16.29 11.43
N GLY A 292 6.92 16.94 12.58
CA GLY A 292 7.51 16.30 13.76
C GLY A 292 6.49 15.75 14.74
N VAL A 293 5.19 15.89 14.45
CA VAL A 293 4.09 15.48 15.36
C VAL A 293 4.29 16.13 16.75
N SER A 294 4.62 17.42 16.76
CA SER A 294 4.84 18.15 18.00
C SER A 294 3.55 18.66 18.62
N ARG A 295 2.49 18.84 17.82
CA ARG A 295 1.18 19.34 18.23
C ARG A 295 0.06 18.48 17.65
N LEU A 296 -0.98 18.27 18.46
CA LEU A 296 -2.15 17.50 18.11
C LEU A 296 -3.43 18.28 18.42
N ARG A 297 -4.48 17.99 17.68
CA ARG A 297 -5.81 18.53 17.93
C ARG A 297 -6.61 17.57 18.81
N VAL A 298 -7.11 18.07 19.93
CA VAL A 298 -7.91 17.33 20.89
C VAL A 298 -9.26 17.99 21.08
N VAL A 299 -10.25 17.21 21.48
CA VAL A 299 -11.56 17.75 21.83
C VAL A 299 -11.42 18.74 22.97
N ALA A 300 -12.03 19.91 22.85
CA ALA A 300 -12.08 20.88 23.93
C ALA A 300 -13.03 20.38 25.05
N PRO A 301 -12.79 20.79 26.32
CA PRO A 301 -13.69 20.47 27.44
C PRO A 301 -15.12 20.91 27.20
#